data_24fade603aa6e0e6f99562f704de4adc
#
_entry.id   24fade603aa6e0e6f99562f704de4adc
#
_cell.length_a   1.000
_cell.length_b   1.000
_cell.length_c   1.000
_cell.angle_alpha   90.00
_cell.angle_beta   90.00
_cell.angle_gamma   90.00
#
_symmetry.space_group_name_H-M   'P 1'
#
loop_
_entity.id
_entity.type
_entity.pdbx_description
1 polymer ?
#
loop_
_entity_poly.entity_id
_entity_poly.type
_entity_poly.pdbx_seq_one_letter_code
_entity_poly.pdbx_strand_id
1 'polypeptide(L)'
;EIYTLSLHDALPISVIIRSGASRYVVVIGVEKMSDGIDFTDRNTSFIFGDGAGAVVVGPAETNDISPVVWGSDGEKGGAISQTKDFKEYVDEVDGRGLGEEAIVQPFLTMDGSKVFRWAAVQVSKVCAQTLETANVTAEQIEAFIPHQANGRINSAMAKHLGLPDTVAIANDIEQTGNTSAASIPLAMETMLREGQAKQGDTALCIGFGA
;
A
#
# COMPACT_ATOMS: atom_id res chain seq x y z
N GLU A 1 0.32 -23.41 6.05
CA GLU A 1 0.09 -22.38 7.09
C GLU A 1 -0.31 -21.09 6.39
N ILE A 2 -1.33 -20.41 6.91
CA ILE A 2 -1.80 -19.12 6.37
C ILE A 2 -1.29 -18.06 7.34
N TYR A 3 -0.50 -17.13 6.82
CA TYR A 3 -0.06 -15.95 7.55
C TYR A 3 -0.81 -14.74 7.00
N THR A 4 -1.53 -14.03 7.87
CA THR A 4 -2.11 -12.73 7.53
C THR A 4 -1.04 -11.68 7.80
N LEU A 5 -0.54 -11.02 6.75
CA LEU A 5 0.50 -10.03 6.84
C LEU A 5 0.01 -8.74 6.17
N SER A 6 0.26 -7.61 6.80
CA SER A 6 0.01 -6.31 6.18
C SER A 6 1.05 -6.06 5.07
N LEU A 7 0.81 -5.09 4.19
CA LEU A 7 1.75 -4.71 3.12
C LEU A 7 3.17 -4.34 3.64
N HIS A 8 3.29 -4.01 4.90
CA HIS A 8 4.57 -3.75 5.58
C HIS A 8 5.40 -5.03 5.77
N ASP A 9 4.83 -6.21 5.53
CA ASP A 9 5.41 -7.51 5.88
C ASP A 9 5.94 -8.31 4.68
N ALA A 10 6.21 -7.67 3.54
CA ALA A 10 6.72 -8.37 2.35
C ALA A 10 8.07 -9.09 2.59
N LEU A 11 8.89 -8.61 3.53
CA LEU A 11 10.17 -9.23 3.90
C LEU A 11 9.99 -10.61 4.55
N PRO A 12 9.12 -10.79 5.55
CA PRO A 12 8.86 -12.09 6.14
C PRO A 12 8.47 -13.14 5.10
N ILE A 13 7.73 -12.76 4.05
CA ILE A 13 7.23 -13.68 3.01
C ILE A 13 8.39 -14.37 2.29
N SER A 14 9.33 -13.58 1.75
CA SER A 14 10.47 -14.13 1.03
C SER A 14 11.39 -14.96 1.95
N VAL A 15 11.55 -14.52 3.20
CA VAL A 15 12.34 -15.25 4.22
C VAL A 15 11.66 -16.57 4.59
N ILE A 16 10.35 -16.58 4.80
CA ILE A 16 9.58 -17.79 5.14
C ILE A 16 9.73 -18.85 4.05
N ILE A 17 9.63 -18.46 2.77
CA ILE A 17 9.78 -19.40 1.65
C ILE A 17 11.23 -19.85 1.49
N ARG A 18 12.19 -18.91 1.54
CA ARG A 18 13.63 -19.23 1.38
C ARG A 18 14.20 -20.07 2.52
N SER A 19 13.68 -19.91 3.73
CA SER A 19 14.05 -20.74 4.89
C SER A 19 13.46 -22.15 4.84
N GLY A 20 12.52 -22.41 3.93
CA GLY A 20 11.78 -23.67 3.85
C GLY A 20 10.74 -23.85 4.94
N ALA A 21 10.44 -22.81 5.74
CA ALA A 21 9.40 -22.86 6.77
C ALA A 21 8.01 -23.06 6.15
N SER A 22 7.76 -22.51 4.96
CA SER A 22 6.57 -22.78 4.16
C SER A 22 6.92 -22.86 2.68
N ARG A 23 6.19 -23.69 1.93
CA ARG A 23 6.34 -23.81 0.48
C ARG A 23 5.53 -22.73 -0.27
N TYR A 24 4.38 -22.34 0.28
CA TYR A 24 3.52 -21.31 -0.27
C TYR A 24 3.06 -20.38 0.86
N VAL A 25 2.97 -19.10 0.56
CA VAL A 25 2.44 -18.08 1.47
C VAL A 25 1.35 -17.31 0.73
N VAL A 26 0.17 -17.18 1.35
CA VAL A 26 -0.89 -16.32 0.87
C VAL A 26 -0.76 -14.97 1.58
N VAL A 27 -0.61 -13.90 0.81
CA VAL A 27 -0.58 -12.52 1.31
C VAL A 27 -1.93 -11.91 1.03
N ILE A 28 -2.60 -11.43 2.07
CA ILE A 28 -3.96 -10.91 1.98
C ILE A 28 -3.98 -9.49 2.51
N GLY A 29 -4.51 -8.54 1.70
CA GLY A 29 -4.89 -7.21 2.14
C GLY A 29 -6.42 -7.11 2.13
N VAL A 30 -7.02 -6.74 3.27
CA VAL A 30 -8.48 -6.56 3.41
C VAL A 30 -8.72 -5.30 4.21
N GLU A 31 -9.45 -4.37 3.62
CA GLU A 31 -9.70 -3.08 4.24
C GLU A 31 -11.16 -2.66 4.06
N LYS A 32 -11.75 -2.18 5.13
CA LYS A 32 -13.04 -1.51 5.14
C LYS A 32 -12.85 -0.08 5.63
N MET A 33 -12.25 0.74 4.75
CA MET A 33 -11.90 2.12 5.05
C MET A 33 -13.13 2.99 5.31
N SER A 34 -14.27 2.64 4.68
CA SER A 34 -15.54 3.39 4.82
C SER A 34 -16.02 3.50 6.28
N ASP A 35 -15.69 2.54 7.15
CA ASP A 35 -16.07 2.58 8.57
C ASP A 35 -15.26 3.62 9.38
N GLY A 36 -14.05 3.97 8.90
CA GLY A 36 -13.15 4.91 9.57
C GLY A 36 -13.12 6.31 8.94
N ILE A 37 -13.99 6.61 7.99
CA ILE A 37 -14.00 7.88 7.26
C ILE A 37 -15.16 8.78 7.71
N ASP A 38 -14.85 10.03 8.01
CA ASP A 38 -15.85 11.08 8.13
C ASP A 38 -16.22 11.58 6.73
N PHE A 39 -17.39 11.17 6.24
CA PHE A 39 -17.88 11.59 4.92
C PHE A 39 -18.20 13.09 4.81
N THR A 40 -18.11 13.84 5.89
CA THR A 40 -18.22 15.30 5.89
C THR A 40 -16.87 16.00 5.74
N ASP A 41 -15.76 15.31 6.00
CA ASP A 41 -14.41 15.84 5.77
C ASP A 41 -14.02 15.76 4.29
N ARG A 42 -13.86 16.93 3.68
CA ARG A 42 -13.48 17.06 2.26
C ARG A 42 -12.05 16.61 1.95
N ASN A 43 -11.22 16.35 2.94
CA ASN A 43 -9.83 15.90 2.72
C ASN A 43 -9.74 14.38 2.58
N THR A 44 -10.67 13.64 3.16
CA THR A 44 -10.62 12.18 3.26
C THR A 44 -11.79 11.47 2.59
N SER A 45 -12.98 12.08 2.57
CA SER A 45 -14.26 11.44 2.18
C SER A 45 -14.32 10.87 0.76
N PHE A 46 -13.46 11.35 -0.16
CA PHE A 46 -13.48 10.92 -1.56
C PHE A 46 -12.24 10.14 -1.99
N ILE A 47 -11.29 9.90 -1.07
CA ILE A 47 -10.01 9.26 -1.39
C ILE A 47 -10.08 7.76 -1.15
N PHE A 48 -10.62 7.36 0.00
CA PHE A 48 -10.55 5.99 0.48
C PHE A 48 -11.68 5.12 -0.05
N GLY A 49 -11.39 3.83 -0.23
CA GLY A 49 -12.35 2.81 -0.65
C GLY A 49 -12.16 1.50 0.10
N ASP A 50 -13.16 0.65 0.05
CA ASP A 50 -13.13 -0.69 0.61
C ASP A 50 -12.59 -1.67 -0.43
N GLY A 51 -11.83 -2.68 0.01
CA GLY A 51 -11.30 -3.67 -0.90
C GLY A 51 -10.66 -4.85 -0.22
N ALA A 52 -10.56 -5.93 -0.98
CA ALA A 52 -9.85 -7.13 -0.59
C ALA A 52 -9.06 -7.67 -1.78
N GLY A 53 -7.80 -7.98 -1.57
CA GLY A 53 -6.95 -8.57 -2.59
C GLY A 53 -5.96 -9.56 -1.97
N ALA A 54 -5.54 -10.55 -2.75
CA ALA A 54 -4.61 -11.55 -2.28
C ALA A 54 -3.64 -11.96 -3.39
N VAL A 55 -2.42 -12.32 -2.99
CA VAL A 55 -1.42 -12.94 -3.85
C VAL A 55 -0.88 -14.20 -3.21
N VAL A 56 -0.55 -15.20 -4.03
CA VAL A 56 0.13 -16.42 -3.57
C VAL A 56 1.58 -16.35 -4.00
N VAL A 57 2.48 -16.44 -3.04
CA VAL A 57 3.92 -16.51 -3.27
C VAL A 57 4.40 -17.91 -3.01
N GLY A 58 5.22 -18.46 -3.91
CA GLY A 58 5.69 -19.83 -3.83
C GLY A 58 7.10 -20.00 -4.40
N PRO A 59 7.62 -21.24 -4.45
CA PRO A 59 8.90 -21.52 -5.05
C PRO A 59 8.87 -21.29 -6.56
N ALA A 60 9.96 -20.77 -7.10
CA ALA A 60 10.22 -20.63 -8.52
C ALA A 60 11.57 -21.30 -8.88
N GLU A 61 11.79 -21.56 -10.16
CA GLU A 61 13.08 -22.09 -10.64
C GLU A 61 14.19 -21.03 -10.58
N THR A 62 13.79 -19.77 -10.73
CA THR A 62 14.65 -18.58 -10.66
C THR A 62 14.31 -17.74 -9.44
N ASN A 63 15.21 -16.83 -9.08
CA ASN A 63 14.98 -15.92 -7.95
C ASN A 63 14.22 -14.68 -8.45
N ASP A 64 12.90 -14.79 -8.55
CA ASP A 64 12.04 -13.79 -9.20
C ASP A 64 11.63 -12.64 -8.27
N ILE A 65 11.95 -12.72 -6.96
CA ILE A 65 11.74 -11.64 -6.00
C ILE A 65 13.10 -11.13 -5.53
N SER A 66 13.42 -9.89 -5.84
CA SER A 66 14.65 -9.23 -5.37
C SER A 66 14.67 -9.05 -3.84
N PRO A 67 15.83 -8.72 -3.24
CA PRO A 67 15.85 -8.27 -1.86
C PRO A 67 14.92 -7.07 -1.66
N VAL A 68 14.17 -7.06 -0.57
CA VAL A 68 13.23 -5.99 -0.23
C VAL A 68 13.98 -4.87 0.48
N VAL A 69 13.74 -3.62 0.07
CA VAL A 69 14.30 -2.42 0.69
C VAL A 69 13.23 -1.78 1.59
N TRP A 70 13.63 -1.40 2.79
CA TRP A 70 12.76 -0.80 3.81
C TRP A 70 13.15 0.61 4.13
N GLY A 71 12.18 1.40 4.55
CA GLY A 71 12.38 2.73 5.10
C GLY A 71 11.33 3.04 6.17
N SER A 72 11.67 3.92 7.09
CA SER A 72 10.78 4.43 8.13
C SER A 72 11.09 5.90 8.39
N ASP A 73 10.06 6.72 8.60
CA ASP A 73 10.17 8.14 8.93
C ASP A 73 9.13 8.48 10.02
N GLY A 74 9.46 8.11 11.26
CA GLY A 74 8.58 8.31 12.42
C GLY A 74 8.26 9.78 12.72
N GLU A 75 9.06 10.74 12.21
CA GLU A 75 8.77 12.19 12.36
C GLU A 75 7.51 12.61 11.57
N LYS A 76 7.08 11.82 10.61
CA LYS A 76 5.92 12.08 9.76
C LYS A 76 4.65 11.34 10.21
N GLY A 77 4.71 10.55 11.27
CA GLY A 77 3.57 9.77 11.76
C GLY A 77 2.29 10.59 11.99
N GLY A 78 2.41 11.87 12.34
CA GLY A 78 1.24 12.77 12.46
C GLY A 78 0.65 13.28 11.14
N ALA A 79 1.18 12.87 9.96
CA ALA A 79 0.61 13.26 8.67
C ALA A 79 -0.65 12.46 8.30
N ILE A 80 -0.76 11.25 8.83
CA ILE A 80 -1.97 10.41 8.80
C ILE A 80 -2.21 9.97 10.24
N SER A 81 -3.38 10.22 10.79
CA SER A 81 -3.71 9.92 12.18
C SER A 81 -5.21 9.71 12.36
N GLN A 82 -5.65 9.49 13.57
CA GLN A 82 -7.06 9.44 13.93
C GLN A 82 -7.46 10.65 14.76
N THR A 83 -8.74 11.04 14.68
CA THR A 83 -9.28 12.16 15.49
C THR A 83 -9.23 11.91 16.98
N LYS A 84 -9.16 10.64 17.40
CA LYS A 84 -9.10 10.18 18.79
C LYS A 84 -8.33 8.86 18.83
N ASP A 85 -7.62 8.57 19.90
CA ASP A 85 -7.05 7.26 20.18
C ASP A 85 -8.15 6.20 20.30
N PHE A 86 -7.97 5.04 19.68
CA PHE A 86 -8.99 3.99 19.66
C PHE A 86 -9.23 3.39 21.06
N LYS A 87 -8.18 3.32 21.89
CA LYS A 87 -8.31 2.86 23.28
C LYS A 87 -9.12 3.86 24.10
N GLU A 88 -8.88 5.16 23.95
CA GLU A 88 -9.66 6.21 24.59
C GLU A 88 -11.14 6.11 24.23
N TYR A 89 -11.44 5.88 22.94
CA TYR A 89 -12.80 5.66 22.47
C TYR A 89 -13.46 4.44 23.12
N VAL A 90 -12.75 3.31 23.22
CA VAL A 90 -13.28 2.10 23.86
C VAL A 90 -13.54 2.34 25.33
N ASP A 91 -12.61 2.98 26.06
CA ASP A 91 -12.76 3.30 27.48
C ASP A 91 -13.98 4.24 27.74
N GLU A 92 -14.23 5.20 26.83
CA GLU A 92 -15.42 6.05 26.89
C GLU A 92 -16.71 5.25 26.66
N VAL A 93 -16.72 4.35 25.67
CA VAL A 93 -17.89 3.50 25.37
C VAL A 93 -18.20 2.59 26.53
N ASP A 94 -17.20 1.96 27.13
CA ASP A 94 -17.37 1.04 28.28
C ASP A 94 -17.81 1.78 29.56
N GLY A 95 -17.38 3.03 29.73
CA GLY A 95 -17.77 3.88 30.87
C GLY A 95 -19.14 4.56 30.72
N ARG A 96 -19.77 4.45 29.55
CA ARG A 96 -21.00 5.19 29.24
C ARG A 96 -22.22 4.63 29.96
N GLY A 97 -23.00 5.53 30.58
CA GLY A 97 -24.31 5.23 31.17
C GLY A 97 -25.45 5.18 30.13
N LEU A 98 -26.55 4.56 30.50
CA LEU A 98 -27.78 4.57 29.69
C LEU A 98 -28.35 5.98 29.63
N GLY A 99 -28.60 6.47 28.39
CA GLY A 99 -29.21 7.77 28.17
C GLY A 99 -28.21 8.92 27.97
N GLU A 100 -26.93 8.68 27.99
CA GLU A 100 -25.91 9.66 27.62
C GLU A 100 -25.79 9.85 26.11
N GLU A 101 -25.24 11.01 25.66
CA GLU A 101 -25.03 11.31 24.25
C GLU A 101 -24.13 10.25 23.57
N ALA A 102 -24.36 10.03 22.27
CA ALA A 102 -23.57 9.09 21.50
C ALA A 102 -22.11 9.53 21.44
N ILE A 103 -21.20 8.61 21.74
CA ILE A 103 -19.76 8.84 21.62
C ILE A 103 -19.39 8.72 20.15
N VAL A 104 -18.70 9.74 19.64
CA VAL A 104 -18.24 9.77 18.26
C VAL A 104 -17.02 8.85 18.12
N GLN A 105 -17.09 7.92 17.16
CA GLN A 105 -15.96 7.05 16.84
C GLN A 105 -14.77 7.84 16.28
N PRO A 106 -13.54 7.32 16.42
CA PRO A 106 -12.38 7.93 15.76
C PRO A 106 -12.49 7.83 14.23
N PHE A 107 -12.16 8.92 13.57
CA PHE A 107 -12.07 8.99 12.13
C PHE A 107 -10.64 9.25 11.67
N LEU A 108 -10.28 8.73 10.50
CA LEU A 108 -9.01 8.97 9.86
C LEU A 108 -8.88 10.44 9.45
N THR A 109 -7.74 11.03 9.75
CA THR A 109 -7.37 12.38 9.32
C THR A 109 -6.09 12.34 8.52
N MET A 110 -5.94 13.23 7.54
CA MET A 110 -4.77 13.25 6.66
C MET A 110 -4.39 14.66 6.24
N ASP A 111 -3.10 15.01 6.42
CA ASP A 111 -2.49 16.15 5.73
C ASP A 111 -2.01 15.71 4.35
N GLY A 112 -2.92 15.73 3.38
CA GLY A 112 -2.65 15.26 2.02
C GLY A 112 -1.45 15.94 1.35
N SER A 113 -1.18 17.21 1.70
CA SER A 113 -0.04 17.96 1.16
C SER A 113 1.29 17.44 1.70
N LYS A 114 1.35 17.07 2.97
CA LYS A 114 2.56 16.48 3.58
C LYS A 114 2.79 15.08 3.03
N VAL A 115 1.73 14.26 2.97
CA VAL A 115 1.79 12.91 2.43
C VAL A 115 2.27 12.93 0.99
N PHE A 116 1.70 13.80 0.15
CA PHE A 116 2.11 13.93 -1.26
C PHE A 116 3.61 14.25 -1.39
N ARG A 117 4.08 15.30 -0.70
CA ARG A 117 5.50 15.72 -0.81
C ARG A 117 6.46 14.64 -0.31
N TRP A 118 6.09 13.97 0.78
CA TRP A 118 6.90 12.89 1.33
C TRP A 118 6.95 11.71 0.39
N ALA A 119 5.81 11.23 -0.08
CA ALA A 119 5.72 10.08 -0.97
C ALA A 119 6.44 10.32 -2.29
N ALA A 120 6.18 11.46 -2.96
CA ALA A 120 6.80 11.78 -4.23
C ALA A 120 8.34 11.86 -4.17
N VAL A 121 8.93 12.20 -3.02
CA VAL A 121 10.38 12.39 -2.88
C VAL A 121 11.04 11.23 -2.14
N GLN A 122 10.56 10.88 -0.94
CA GLN A 122 11.25 9.90 -0.10
C GLN A 122 10.97 8.47 -0.57
N VAL A 123 9.72 8.16 -0.93
CA VAL A 123 9.39 6.82 -1.43
C VAL A 123 10.06 6.56 -2.78
N SER A 124 10.18 7.57 -3.65
CA SER A 124 10.95 7.44 -4.89
C SER A 124 12.43 7.10 -4.66
N LYS A 125 13.05 7.60 -3.58
CA LYS A 125 14.43 7.22 -3.22
C LYS A 125 14.52 5.74 -2.82
N VAL A 126 13.53 5.26 -2.08
CA VAL A 126 13.46 3.82 -1.70
C VAL A 126 13.28 2.96 -2.96
N CYS A 127 12.45 3.39 -3.91
CA CYS A 127 12.32 2.70 -5.20
C CYS A 127 13.65 2.66 -5.97
N ALA A 128 14.36 3.79 -6.06
CA ALA A 128 15.67 3.84 -6.72
C ALA A 128 16.68 2.90 -6.06
N GLN A 129 16.73 2.89 -4.72
CA GLN A 129 17.56 1.95 -3.97
C GLN A 129 17.14 0.48 -4.20
N THR A 130 15.84 0.21 -4.37
CA THR A 130 15.33 -1.12 -4.71
C THR A 130 15.85 -1.57 -6.08
N LEU A 131 15.80 -0.70 -7.08
CA LEU A 131 16.33 -0.98 -8.42
C LEU A 131 17.84 -1.26 -8.37
N GLU A 132 18.60 -0.44 -7.65
CA GLU A 132 20.04 -0.63 -7.46
C GLU A 132 20.32 -1.98 -6.76
N THR A 133 19.62 -2.30 -5.69
CA THR A 133 19.78 -3.56 -4.94
C THR A 133 19.41 -4.79 -5.76
N ALA A 134 18.42 -4.65 -6.64
CA ALA A 134 18.01 -5.70 -7.57
C ALA A 134 18.93 -5.82 -8.78
N ASN A 135 19.84 -4.86 -9.00
CA ASN A 135 20.66 -4.72 -10.22
C ASN A 135 19.77 -4.63 -11.48
N VAL A 136 18.68 -3.87 -11.39
CA VAL A 136 17.71 -3.60 -12.46
C VAL A 136 17.71 -2.12 -12.78
N THR A 137 17.70 -1.76 -14.06
CA THR A 137 17.60 -0.35 -14.48
C THR A 137 16.15 0.07 -14.69
N ALA A 138 15.90 1.38 -14.73
CA ALA A 138 14.56 1.92 -14.98
C ALA A 138 13.99 1.47 -16.33
N GLU A 139 14.85 1.29 -17.33
CA GLU A 139 14.49 0.85 -18.69
C GLU A 139 14.08 -0.62 -18.75
N GLN A 140 14.42 -1.41 -17.74
CA GLN A 140 14.05 -2.82 -17.63
C GLN A 140 12.72 -3.03 -16.92
N ILE A 141 12.14 -1.97 -16.33
CA ILE A 141 10.82 -2.04 -15.70
C ILE A 141 9.75 -2.00 -16.79
N GLU A 142 8.84 -2.95 -16.74
CA GLU A 142 7.69 -3.05 -17.66
C GLU A 142 6.39 -2.65 -16.96
N ALA A 143 6.28 -2.86 -15.63
CA ALA A 143 5.14 -2.45 -14.84
C ALA A 143 5.57 -1.74 -13.53
N PHE A 144 4.93 -0.63 -13.21
CA PHE A 144 5.09 0.08 -11.94
C PHE A 144 3.78 0.00 -11.15
N ILE A 145 3.82 -0.68 -10.01
CA ILE A 145 2.65 -1.01 -9.19
C ILE A 145 2.83 -0.44 -7.77
N PRO A 146 2.73 0.89 -7.60
CA PRO A 146 2.78 1.50 -6.28
C PRO A 146 1.47 1.29 -5.52
N HIS A 147 1.54 1.41 -4.20
CA HIS A 147 0.35 1.61 -3.38
C HIS A 147 -0.54 2.71 -3.99
N GLN A 148 -1.82 2.41 -4.17
CA GLN A 148 -2.78 3.29 -4.81
C GLN A 148 -3.30 4.35 -3.83
N ALA A 149 -2.38 5.20 -3.31
CA ALA A 149 -2.73 6.28 -2.39
C ALA A 149 -3.37 7.47 -3.08
N ASN A 150 -2.83 7.85 -4.24
CA ASN A 150 -3.29 8.98 -5.06
C ASN A 150 -2.62 8.90 -6.44
N GLY A 151 -3.38 8.99 -7.53
CA GLY A 151 -2.83 8.88 -8.89
C GLY A 151 -1.78 9.93 -9.23
N ARG A 152 -1.85 11.13 -8.61
CA ARG A 152 -0.81 12.16 -8.78
C ARG A 152 0.51 11.77 -8.10
N ILE A 153 0.44 11.04 -6.98
CA ILE A 153 1.64 10.49 -6.33
C ILE A 153 2.29 9.47 -7.25
N ASN A 154 1.52 8.53 -7.80
CA ASN A 154 2.02 7.49 -8.70
C ASN A 154 2.75 8.10 -9.91
N SER A 155 2.13 9.09 -10.56
CA SER A 155 2.73 9.82 -11.68
C SER A 155 4.00 10.59 -11.29
N ALA A 156 4.01 11.24 -10.12
CA ALA A 156 5.18 11.96 -9.63
C ALA A 156 6.34 11.01 -9.31
N MET A 157 6.06 9.85 -8.71
CA MET A 157 7.06 8.84 -8.43
C MET A 157 7.67 8.26 -9.70
N ALA A 158 6.87 7.89 -10.69
CA ALA A 158 7.34 7.40 -11.98
C ALA A 158 8.28 8.41 -12.67
N LYS A 159 7.90 9.69 -12.64
CA LYS A 159 8.74 10.77 -13.16
C LYS A 159 10.06 10.95 -12.40
N HIS A 160 10.03 10.86 -11.06
CA HIS A 160 11.26 10.98 -10.25
C HIS A 160 12.21 9.81 -10.47
N LEU A 161 11.67 8.63 -10.74
CA LEU A 161 12.43 7.42 -11.06
C LEU A 161 12.99 7.43 -12.49
N GLY A 162 12.54 8.35 -13.33
CA GLY A 162 12.90 8.37 -14.75
C GLY A 162 12.40 7.16 -15.52
N LEU A 163 11.26 6.57 -15.09
CA LEU A 163 10.69 5.44 -15.82
C LEU A 163 10.32 5.87 -17.24
N PRO A 164 10.63 5.04 -18.26
CA PRO A 164 10.20 5.27 -19.64
C PRO A 164 8.69 5.41 -19.79
N ASP A 165 8.23 6.16 -20.76
CA ASP A 165 6.81 6.31 -21.09
C ASP A 165 6.13 5.00 -21.51
N THR A 166 6.93 3.98 -21.81
CA THR A 166 6.46 2.62 -22.15
C THR A 166 6.08 1.78 -20.94
N VAL A 167 6.48 2.20 -19.73
CA VAL A 167 6.15 1.49 -18.48
C VAL A 167 4.68 1.63 -18.19
N ALA A 168 3.99 0.50 -18.00
CA ALA A 168 2.62 0.50 -17.53
C ALA A 168 2.57 0.92 -16.05
N ILE A 169 1.84 2.00 -15.74
CA ILE A 169 1.70 2.51 -14.38
C ILE A 169 0.31 2.16 -13.88
N ALA A 170 0.23 1.43 -12.77
CA ALA A 170 -1.03 1.08 -12.14
C ALA A 170 -1.81 2.34 -11.72
N ASN A 171 -3.08 2.40 -12.12
CA ASN A 171 -4.00 3.50 -11.83
C ASN A 171 -5.37 3.01 -11.37
N ASP A 172 -5.39 1.90 -10.66
CA ASP A 172 -6.60 1.24 -10.14
C ASP A 172 -7.39 2.15 -9.18
N ILE A 173 -6.70 3.12 -8.57
CA ILE A 173 -7.29 4.10 -7.67
C ILE A 173 -8.46 4.89 -8.27
N GLU A 174 -8.50 5.09 -9.58
CA GLU A 174 -9.61 5.78 -10.25
C GLU A 174 -10.92 5.00 -10.15
N GLN A 175 -10.85 3.69 -9.96
CA GLN A 175 -12.01 2.80 -9.88
C GLN A 175 -12.31 2.38 -8.43
N THR A 176 -11.26 2.12 -7.64
CA THR A 176 -11.37 1.50 -6.32
C THR A 176 -11.19 2.49 -5.16
N GLY A 177 -10.62 3.66 -5.43
CA GLY A 177 -10.10 4.53 -4.37
C GLY A 177 -8.84 3.94 -3.71
N ASN A 178 -8.41 4.57 -2.63
CA ASN A 178 -7.33 4.04 -1.80
C ASN A 178 -7.86 2.94 -0.88
N THR A 179 -7.64 1.70 -1.24
CA THR A 179 -8.01 0.50 -0.49
C THR A 179 -6.90 0.01 0.44
N SER A 180 -6.00 0.91 0.88
CA SER A 180 -4.93 0.61 1.83
C SER A 180 -4.12 -0.64 1.45
N ALA A 181 -4.09 -1.67 2.30
CA ALA A 181 -3.34 -2.91 2.10
C ALA A 181 -3.80 -3.73 0.88
N ALA A 182 -5.06 -3.60 0.45
CA ALA A 182 -5.59 -4.31 -0.72
C ALA A 182 -5.15 -3.67 -2.05
N SER A 183 -4.64 -2.45 -2.06
CA SER A 183 -4.45 -1.66 -3.27
C SER A 183 -3.45 -2.25 -4.27
N ILE A 184 -2.33 -2.81 -3.81
CA ILE A 184 -1.33 -3.42 -4.70
C ILE A 184 -1.86 -4.72 -5.31
N PRO A 185 -2.39 -5.69 -4.53
CA PRO A 185 -2.98 -6.91 -5.09
C PRO A 185 -4.09 -6.64 -6.09
N LEU A 186 -4.97 -5.68 -5.83
CA LEU A 186 -6.05 -5.28 -6.75
C LEU A 186 -5.48 -4.67 -8.03
N ALA A 187 -4.53 -3.75 -7.92
CA ALA A 187 -3.88 -3.14 -9.06
C ALA A 187 -3.13 -4.16 -9.93
N MET A 188 -2.45 -5.13 -9.31
CA MET A 188 -1.79 -6.24 -10.04
C MET A 188 -2.82 -7.05 -10.84
N GLU A 189 -3.93 -7.43 -10.22
CA GLU A 189 -5.01 -8.18 -10.88
C GLU A 189 -5.58 -7.39 -12.05
N THR A 190 -5.92 -6.12 -11.84
CA THR A 190 -6.46 -5.23 -12.87
C THR A 190 -5.52 -5.11 -14.06
N MET A 191 -4.23 -4.85 -13.82
CA MET A 191 -3.23 -4.73 -14.89
C MET A 191 -3.09 -6.02 -15.70
N LEU A 192 -3.08 -7.18 -15.04
CA LEU A 192 -3.01 -8.49 -15.71
C LEU A 192 -4.28 -8.77 -16.52
N ARG A 193 -5.45 -8.53 -15.94
CA ARG A 193 -6.75 -8.74 -16.59
C ARG A 193 -6.95 -7.86 -17.81
N GLU A 194 -6.47 -6.60 -17.74
CA GLU A 194 -6.59 -5.63 -18.83
C GLU A 194 -5.44 -5.72 -19.86
N GLY A 195 -4.46 -6.59 -19.61
CA GLY A 195 -3.32 -6.78 -20.52
C GLY A 195 -2.32 -5.63 -20.49
N GLN A 196 -2.36 -4.78 -19.45
CA GLN A 196 -1.38 -3.73 -19.21
C GLN A 196 -0.06 -4.29 -18.67
N ALA A 197 -0.13 -5.43 -18.00
CA ALA A 197 1.00 -6.25 -17.61
C ALA A 197 0.73 -7.72 -17.98
N LYS A 198 1.78 -8.51 -18.08
CA LYS A 198 1.67 -9.95 -18.41
C LYS A 198 2.67 -10.77 -17.59
N GLN A 199 2.48 -12.07 -17.59
CA GLN A 199 3.43 -13.00 -16.97
C GLN A 199 4.82 -12.87 -17.60
N GLY A 200 5.82 -12.70 -16.76
CA GLY A 200 7.22 -12.53 -17.14
C GLY A 200 7.68 -11.08 -17.16
N ASP A 201 6.78 -10.12 -17.06
CA ASP A 201 7.15 -8.71 -16.96
C ASP A 201 7.90 -8.42 -15.64
N THR A 202 8.89 -7.52 -15.72
CA THR A 202 9.59 -7.01 -14.55
C THR A 202 8.76 -5.90 -13.91
N ALA A 203 8.26 -6.16 -12.71
CA ALA A 203 7.41 -5.22 -11.97
C ALA A 203 8.15 -4.60 -10.78
N LEU A 204 8.04 -3.28 -10.63
CA LEU A 204 8.42 -2.55 -9.42
C LEU A 204 7.19 -2.30 -8.56
N CYS A 205 7.14 -2.93 -7.39
CA CYS A 205 6.07 -2.74 -6.40
C CYS A 205 6.59 -1.94 -5.20
N ILE A 206 5.80 -1.02 -4.68
CA ILE A 206 6.14 -0.25 -3.47
C ILE A 206 4.91 0.03 -2.62
N GLY A 207 4.94 -0.43 -1.37
CA GLY A 207 3.98 -0.07 -0.34
C GLY A 207 4.50 1.08 0.51
N PHE A 208 3.63 1.99 0.90
CA PHE A 208 3.93 3.07 1.85
C PHE A 208 2.65 3.53 2.55
N GLY A 209 2.79 4.01 3.78
CA GLY A 209 1.67 4.44 4.62
C GLY A 209 2.14 4.82 6.02
N ALA A 210 1.20 5.04 6.93
CA ALA A 210 1.42 5.32 8.35
C ALA A 210 0.83 4.21 9.22
#